data_3ef711af7ffa9618934be14dd4facdfa
#
_entry.id   3ef711af7ffa9618934be14dd4facdfa
#
_cell.length_a   1.000
_cell.length_b   1.000
_cell.length_c   1.000
_cell.angle_alpha   90.00
_cell.angle_beta   90.00
_cell.angle_gamma   90.00
#
_symmetry.space_group_name_H-M   'P 1'
#
loop_
_entity.id
_entity.type
_entity.pdbx_description
1 polymer ?
#
loop_
_entity_poly.entity_id
_entity_poly.type
_entity_poly.pdbx_seq_one_letter_code
_entity_poly.pdbx_strand_id
1 'polypeptide(L)'
;MHKNNLPKYFLFVDKYEKNILKNDITNLGIIYRNYSKKQNESDIYRLRSYCNKKKFKFYISNNLKLAVKFKTDGIYIPSFNKRITFNKVNLNKNFKIIGSAHNQIEIKKKLDQGCEAIFLSPLFKIAKNRKYLGVCKFKLLTLKYEKKFIALGGIRKKNINTLGMLNIYGMAGITYLKKNRPKNLGRFL
;
A
#
# COMPACT_ATOMS: atom_id res chain seq x y z
N MET A 1 25.29 -1.01 -1.79
CA MET A 1 24.19 -0.43 -2.61
C MET A 1 22.85 -0.84 -2.04
N HIS A 2 22.13 0.04 -1.34
CA HIS A 2 20.77 -0.27 -0.89
C HIS A 2 19.85 -0.29 -2.12
N LYS A 3 19.51 -1.49 -2.60
CA LYS A 3 18.45 -1.64 -3.61
C LYS A 3 17.20 -0.92 -3.10
N ASN A 4 16.70 0.02 -3.86
CA ASN A 4 15.51 0.83 -3.56
C ASN A 4 14.24 -0.04 -3.69
N ASN A 5 14.14 -1.05 -2.85
CA ASN A 5 13.06 -2.03 -2.88
C ASN A 5 11.79 -1.45 -2.24
N LEU A 6 10.66 -1.80 -2.82
CA LEU A 6 9.35 -1.51 -2.22
C LEU A 6 9.21 -2.21 -0.85
N PRO A 7 8.52 -1.59 0.11
CA PRO A 7 8.20 -2.25 1.37
C PRO A 7 7.36 -3.52 1.18
N LYS A 8 7.56 -4.49 2.08
CA LYS A 8 6.75 -5.71 2.14
C LYS A 8 5.43 -5.49 2.89
N TYR A 9 5.42 -4.54 3.83
CA TYR A 9 4.27 -4.24 4.67
C TYR A 9 3.80 -2.82 4.42
N PHE A 10 2.48 -2.60 4.40
CA PHE A 10 1.92 -1.27 4.22
C PHE A 10 0.82 -0.99 5.23
N LEU A 11 0.88 0.20 5.83
CA LEU A 11 -0.10 0.70 6.78
C LEU A 11 -0.77 1.96 6.23
N PHE A 12 -2.10 1.97 6.19
CA PHE A 12 -2.88 3.17 5.87
C PHE A 12 -3.17 3.97 7.14
N VAL A 13 -2.94 5.27 7.07
CA VAL A 13 -3.24 6.23 8.14
C VAL A 13 -3.96 7.44 7.56
N ASP A 14 -4.87 8.04 8.30
CA ASP A 14 -5.62 9.24 7.92
C ASP A 14 -5.16 10.50 8.66
N LYS A 15 -4.45 10.32 9.77
CA LYS A 15 -3.86 11.38 10.60
C LYS A 15 -2.59 10.89 11.29
N TYR A 16 -1.82 11.82 11.86
CA TYR A 16 -0.70 11.47 12.72
C TYR A 16 -1.20 11.08 14.12
N GLU A 17 -0.70 9.97 14.64
CA GLU A 17 -0.90 9.51 16.03
C GLU A 17 0.48 9.21 16.65
N LYS A 18 0.72 9.61 17.92
CA LYS A 18 2.01 9.38 18.59
C LYS A 18 2.42 7.88 18.60
N ASN A 19 1.44 6.98 18.71
CA ASN A 19 1.64 5.53 18.76
C ASN A 19 1.04 4.84 17.52
N ILE A 20 1.53 5.20 16.32
CA ILE A 20 1.06 4.61 15.04
C ILE A 20 1.24 3.09 15.04
N LEU A 21 2.33 2.62 15.62
CA LEU A 21 2.65 1.20 15.77
C LEU A 21 2.96 0.89 17.22
N LYS A 22 2.40 -0.21 17.73
CA LYS A 22 2.72 -0.76 19.06
C LYS A 22 3.97 -1.64 19.06
N ASN A 23 4.43 -2.07 17.89
CA ASN A 23 5.54 -3.01 17.73
C ASN A 23 6.52 -2.52 16.67
N ASP A 24 7.79 -2.90 16.81
CA ASP A 24 8.80 -2.65 15.79
C ASP A 24 8.57 -3.56 14.57
N ILE A 25 8.22 -2.94 13.46
CA ILE A 25 8.07 -3.58 12.16
C ILE A 25 9.16 -2.99 11.28
N THR A 26 9.94 -3.83 10.63
CA THR A 26 10.90 -3.42 9.61
C THR A 26 10.24 -3.48 8.22
N ASN A 27 10.85 -2.83 7.23
CA ASN A 27 10.41 -2.88 5.83
C ASN A 27 8.94 -2.43 5.62
N LEU A 28 8.55 -1.34 6.30
CA LEU A 28 7.21 -0.78 6.32
C LEU A 28 7.09 0.44 5.41
N GLY A 29 5.98 0.51 4.67
CA GLY A 29 5.50 1.71 4.00
C GLY A 29 4.26 2.28 4.70
N ILE A 30 4.27 3.57 4.99
CA ILE A 30 3.09 4.28 5.53
C ILE A 30 2.44 5.05 4.38
N ILE A 31 1.14 4.84 4.20
CA ILE A 31 0.33 5.53 3.20
C ILE A 31 -0.62 6.49 3.92
N TYR A 32 -0.37 7.80 3.80
CA TYR A 32 -1.30 8.81 4.27
C TYR A 32 -2.49 8.89 3.33
N ARG A 33 -3.67 8.51 3.82
CA ARG A 33 -4.91 8.42 3.06
C ARG A 33 -6.03 9.20 3.73
N ASN A 34 -6.02 10.51 3.52
CA ASN A 34 -7.08 11.39 3.94
C ASN A 34 -7.71 12.02 2.68
N TYR A 35 -9.01 11.84 2.49
CA TYR A 35 -9.77 12.35 1.34
C TYR A 35 -10.62 13.59 1.68
N SER A 36 -10.36 14.23 2.81
CA SER A 36 -10.98 15.52 3.13
C SER A 36 -10.60 16.59 2.09
N LYS A 37 -11.46 17.61 1.91
CA LYS A 37 -11.21 18.69 0.93
C LYS A 37 -9.88 19.40 1.19
N LYS A 38 -9.50 19.58 2.46
CA LYS A 38 -8.20 20.15 2.87
C LYS A 38 -7.41 19.10 3.63
N GLN A 39 -6.32 18.60 3.04
CA GLN A 39 -5.41 17.70 3.73
C GLN A 39 -4.58 18.47 4.76
N ASN A 40 -4.39 17.87 5.93
CA ASN A 40 -3.66 18.51 7.02
C ASN A 40 -2.14 18.38 6.79
N GLU A 41 -1.49 19.46 6.37
CA GLU A 41 -0.05 19.50 6.12
C GLU A 41 0.79 19.26 7.38
N SER A 42 0.30 19.64 8.56
CA SER A 42 0.97 19.37 9.85
C SER A 42 1.05 17.87 10.11
N ASP A 43 -0.02 17.12 9.83
CA ASP A 43 0.00 15.66 9.92
C ASP A 43 0.99 15.02 8.93
N ILE A 44 1.03 15.53 7.69
CA ILE A 44 1.96 15.05 6.67
C ILE A 44 3.40 15.29 7.11
N TYR A 45 3.72 16.47 7.63
CA TYR A 45 5.06 16.80 8.14
C TYR A 45 5.47 15.86 9.28
N ARG A 46 4.59 15.67 10.28
CA ARG A 46 4.84 14.78 11.43
C ARG A 46 5.03 13.32 10.97
N LEU A 47 4.19 12.85 10.05
CA LEU A 47 4.31 11.51 9.47
C LEU A 47 5.63 11.34 8.72
N ARG A 48 6.03 12.33 7.91
CA ARG A 48 7.30 12.29 7.18
C ARG A 48 8.49 12.23 8.14
N SER A 49 8.51 13.08 9.17
CA SER A 49 9.54 13.07 10.20
C SER A 49 9.60 11.72 10.93
N TYR A 50 8.45 11.18 11.32
CA TYR A 50 8.35 9.85 11.94
C TYR A 50 8.91 8.75 11.04
N CYS A 51 8.53 8.74 9.75
CA CYS A 51 9.02 7.76 8.79
C CYS A 51 10.53 7.84 8.60
N ASN A 52 11.09 9.04 8.51
CA ASN A 52 12.54 9.23 8.40
C ASN A 52 13.27 8.67 9.63
N LYS A 53 12.81 8.98 10.85
CA LYS A 53 13.38 8.48 12.10
C LYS A 53 13.34 6.96 12.19
N LYS A 54 12.27 6.33 11.72
CA LYS A 54 12.08 4.87 11.75
C LYS A 54 12.59 4.15 10.49
N LYS A 55 13.14 4.87 9.50
CA LYS A 55 13.57 4.35 8.20
C LYS A 55 12.44 3.66 7.42
N PHE A 56 11.20 4.16 7.58
CA PHE A 56 10.03 3.71 6.82
C PHE A 56 9.89 4.49 5.53
N LYS A 57 9.27 3.86 4.53
CA LYS A 57 8.87 4.55 3.31
C LYS A 57 7.54 5.27 3.51
N PHE A 58 7.42 6.47 2.95
CA PHE A 58 6.24 7.31 3.12
C PHE A 58 5.59 7.66 1.77
N TYR A 59 4.29 7.45 1.68
CA TYR A 59 3.49 7.68 0.48
C TYR A 59 2.29 8.57 0.81
N ILE A 60 1.93 9.45 -0.13
CA ILE A 60 0.69 10.25 -0.05
C ILE A 60 -0.31 9.70 -1.05
N SER A 61 -1.56 9.57 -0.61
CA SER A 61 -2.65 9.11 -1.47
C SER A 61 -3.20 10.23 -2.33
N ASN A 62 -3.27 9.99 -3.65
CA ASN A 62 -4.03 10.75 -4.63
C ASN A 62 -3.68 12.25 -4.77
N ASN A 63 -2.57 12.71 -4.24
CA ASN A 63 -2.14 14.11 -4.31
C ASN A 63 -0.65 14.21 -4.65
N LEU A 64 -0.36 14.34 -5.96
CA LEU A 64 1.01 14.41 -6.45
C LEU A 64 1.72 15.70 -6.00
N LYS A 65 1.01 16.83 -5.95
CA LYS A 65 1.59 18.12 -5.51
C LYS A 65 2.15 18.03 -4.09
N LEU A 66 1.37 17.45 -3.17
CA LEU A 66 1.83 17.23 -1.79
C LEU A 66 2.91 16.16 -1.71
N ALA A 67 2.83 15.10 -2.50
CA ALA A 67 3.86 14.06 -2.51
C ALA A 67 5.23 14.63 -2.92
N VAL A 68 5.28 15.50 -3.91
CA VAL A 68 6.50 16.21 -4.34
C VAL A 68 6.92 17.25 -3.30
N LYS A 69 5.98 18.11 -2.81
CA LYS A 69 6.26 19.14 -1.79
C LYS A 69 6.93 18.58 -0.54
N PHE A 70 6.43 17.45 -0.04
CA PHE A 70 6.96 16.80 1.17
C PHE A 70 8.06 15.77 0.88
N LYS A 71 8.58 15.71 -0.36
CA LYS A 71 9.67 14.81 -0.77
C LYS A 71 9.42 13.36 -0.30
N THR A 72 8.20 12.85 -0.53
CA THR A 72 7.83 11.49 -0.14
C THR A 72 8.51 10.45 -1.02
N ASP A 73 8.52 9.18 -0.60
CA ASP A 73 9.11 8.09 -1.36
C ASP A 73 8.23 7.65 -2.55
N GLY A 74 7.00 8.17 -2.64
CA GLY A 74 6.11 7.89 -3.75
C GLY A 74 4.67 8.35 -3.53
N ILE A 75 3.82 7.96 -4.46
CA ILE A 75 2.38 8.22 -4.46
C ILE A 75 1.58 6.92 -4.47
N TYR A 76 0.45 6.92 -3.74
CA TYR A 76 -0.55 5.86 -3.84
C TYR A 76 -1.76 6.35 -4.64
N ILE A 77 -2.12 5.63 -5.70
CA ILE A 77 -3.24 5.93 -6.59
C ILE A 77 -4.41 4.99 -6.25
N PRO A 78 -5.51 5.50 -5.67
CA PRO A 78 -6.69 4.69 -5.35
C PRO A 78 -7.38 4.17 -6.62
N SER A 79 -8.18 3.11 -6.47
CA SER A 79 -8.87 2.43 -7.58
C SER A 79 -9.78 3.36 -8.38
N PHE A 80 -10.45 4.29 -7.71
CA PHE A 80 -11.37 5.25 -8.36
C PHE A 80 -10.64 6.29 -9.23
N ASN A 81 -9.35 6.58 -9.01
CA ASN A 81 -8.60 7.49 -9.85
C ASN A 81 -8.15 6.79 -11.13
N LYS A 82 -8.72 7.22 -12.26
CA LYS A 82 -8.47 6.68 -13.61
C LYS A 82 -7.56 7.57 -14.48
N ARG A 83 -7.03 8.68 -13.95
CA ARG A 83 -6.21 9.64 -14.72
C ARG A 83 -4.84 9.05 -15.03
N ILE A 84 -4.39 9.13 -16.30
CA ILE A 84 -3.13 8.54 -16.79
C ILE A 84 -1.97 9.57 -16.75
N THR A 85 -2.15 10.70 -16.08
CA THR A 85 -1.22 11.83 -16.10
C THR A 85 0.11 11.61 -15.37
N PHE A 86 0.26 10.53 -14.62
CA PHE A 86 1.47 10.26 -13.84
C PHE A 86 2.68 9.90 -14.70
N ASN A 87 2.47 9.27 -15.86
CA ASN A 87 3.55 8.87 -16.78
C ASN A 87 4.23 10.05 -17.48
N LYS A 88 3.61 11.24 -17.46
CA LYS A 88 4.09 12.45 -18.14
C LYS A 88 4.87 13.40 -17.19
N VAL A 89 4.97 13.07 -15.91
CA VAL A 89 5.65 13.90 -14.93
C VAL A 89 7.10 13.41 -14.77
N ASN A 90 8.05 14.30 -14.93
CA ASN A 90 9.47 14.00 -14.68
C ASN A 90 9.70 13.82 -13.16
N LEU A 91 9.50 12.60 -12.67
CA LEU A 91 9.67 12.23 -11.28
C LEU A 91 11.06 11.66 -11.06
N ASN A 92 11.60 11.87 -9.85
CA ASN A 92 12.86 11.26 -9.44
C ASN A 92 12.81 9.74 -9.66
N LYS A 93 13.88 9.12 -10.17
CA LYS A 93 14.01 7.67 -10.43
C LYS A 93 13.65 6.80 -9.22
N ASN A 94 13.80 7.34 -8.01
CA ASN A 94 13.48 6.65 -6.77
C ASN A 94 12.02 6.81 -6.32
N PHE A 95 11.25 7.69 -6.97
CA PHE A 95 9.86 7.94 -6.64
C PHE A 95 8.98 6.81 -7.15
N LYS A 96 8.25 6.14 -6.24
CA LYS A 96 7.46 4.95 -6.54
C LYS A 96 5.99 5.29 -6.75
N ILE A 97 5.41 4.79 -7.83
CA ILE A 97 3.98 4.85 -8.08
C ILE A 97 3.39 3.49 -7.67
N ILE A 98 2.49 3.50 -6.70
CA ILE A 98 1.77 2.32 -6.24
C ILE A 98 0.27 2.59 -6.32
N GLY A 99 -0.55 1.57 -6.53
CA GLY A 99 -1.99 1.79 -6.70
C GLY A 99 -2.84 0.65 -6.18
N SER A 100 -4.17 0.80 -6.20
CA SER A 100 -5.11 -0.25 -5.83
C SER A 100 -6.10 -0.60 -6.93
N ALA A 101 -6.53 -1.87 -6.92
CA ALA A 101 -7.50 -2.42 -7.84
C ALA A 101 -8.39 -3.47 -7.15
N HIS A 102 -9.59 -3.67 -7.69
CA HIS A 102 -10.57 -4.65 -7.22
C HIS A 102 -10.90 -5.72 -8.26
N ASN A 103 -10.51 -5.51 -9.50
CA ASN A 103 -10.82 -6.36 -10.65
C ASN A 103 -9.79 -6.19 -11.76
N GLN A 104 -9.91 -6.99 -12.82
CA GLN A 104 -8.98 -7.00 -13.95
C GLN A 104 -8.93 -5.66 -14.70
N ILE A 105 -10.05 -4.98 -14.88
CA ILE A 105 -10.11 -3.68 -15.59
C ILE A 105 -9.30 -2.64 -14.80
N GLU A 106 -9.47 -2.60 -13.48
CA GLU A 106 -8.74 -1.68 -12.63
C GLU A 106 -7.25 -2.02 -12.55
N ILE A 107 -6.87 -3.31 -12.58
CA ILE A 107 -5.46 -3.73 -12.69
C ILE A 107 -4.85 -3.14 -13.95
N LYS A 108 -5.50 -3.32 -15.11
CA LYS A 108 -5.01 -2.78 -16.38
C LYS A 108 -4.82 -1.26 -16.31
N LYS A 109 -5.80 -0.55 -15.73
CA LYS A 109 -5.68 0.92 -15.52
C LYS A 109 -4.48 1.29 -14.64
N LYS A 110 -4.17 0.52 -13.59
CA LYS A 110 -3.00 0.77 -12.74
C LYS A 110 -1.68 0.51 -13.46
N LEU A 111 -1.65 -0.47 -14.36
CA LEU A 111 -0.51 -0.69 -15.25
C LEU A 111 -0.29 0.50 -16.18
N ASP A 112 -1.35 0.98 -16.83
CA ASP A 112 -1.33 2.17 -17.70
C ASP A 112 -0.91 3.44 -16.95
N GLN A 113 -1.18 3.51 -15.62
CA GLN A 113 -0.73 4.58 -14.73
C GLN A 113 0.74 4.44 -14.27
N GLY A 114 1.45 3.39 -14.71
CA GLY A 114 2.84 3.15 -14.34
C GLY A 114 3.04 2.61 -12.93
N CYS A 115 2.00 2.00 -12.31
CA CYS A 115 2.14 1.44 -10.97
C CYS A 115 3.14 0.29 -10.94
N GLU A 116 4.15 0.38 -10.06
CA GLU A 116 5.14 -0.67 -9.82
C GLU A 116 4.59 -1.80 -8.93
N ALA A 117 3.62 -1.48 -8.06
CA ALA A 117 2.91 -2.46 -7.25
C ALA A 117 1.41 -2.13 -7.16
N ILE A 118 0.60 -3.18 -7.10
CA ILE A 118 -0.87 -3.06 -7.09
C ILE A 118 -1.44 -3.74 -5.84
N PHE A 119 -2.14 -2.97 -5.01
CA PHE A 119 -2.92 -3.48 -3.88
C PHE A 119 -4.21 -4.07 -4.41
N LEU A 120 -4.32 -5.38 -4.38
CA LEU A 120 -5.53 -6.08 -4.83
C LEU A 120 -6.43 -6.39 -3.63
N SER A 121 -7.67 -5.89 -3.68
CA SER A 121 -8.58 -5.90 -2.53
C SER A 121 -10.06 -5.99 -2.89
N PRO A 122 -10.94 -6.37 -1.93
CA PRO A 122 -10.55 -6.99 -0.67
C PRO A 122 -10.29 -8.49 -0.85
N LEU A 123 -9.18 -9.00 -0.28
CA LEU A 123 -8.84 -10.43 -0.37
C LEU A 123 -9.84 -11.28 0.41
N PHE A 124 -10.13 -10.89 1.68
CA PHE A 124 -11.09 -11.57 2.54
C PHE A 124 -12.25 -10.63 2.90
N LYS A 125 -13.34 -11.20 3.43
CA LYS A 125 -14.53 -10.47 3.87
C LYS A 125 -14.18 -9.36 4.87
N ILE A 126 -14.69 -8.16 4.63
CA ILE A 126 -14.62 -7.00 5.51
C ILE A 126 -16.02 -6.56 5.93
N ALA A 127 -16.14 -5.89 7.09
CA ALA A 127 -17.45 -5.49 7.63
C ALA A 127 -18.25 -4.59 6.67
N LYS A 128 -17.56 -3.66 6.00
CA LYS A 128 -18.16 -2.67 5.10
C LYS A 128 -18.54 -3.21 3.71
N ASN A 129 -18.02 -4.38 3.31
CA ASN A 129 -18.26 -4.92 1.98
C ASN A 129 -18.41 -6.45 2.05
N ARG A 130 -19.55 -6.94 1.58
CA ARG A 130 -19.83 -8.39 1.50
C ARG A 130 -19.08 -9.07 0.36
N LYS A 131 -18.75 -8.34 -0.72
CA LYS A 131 -18.00 -8.86 -1.87
C LYS A 131 -16.50 -8.86 -1.57
N TYR A 132 -15.85 -10.00 -1.80
CA TYR A 132 -14.40 -10.18 -1.67
C TYR A 132 -13.91 -11.17 -2.72
N LEU A 133 -12.59 -11.16 -2.96
CA LEU A 133 -12.00 -11.98 -4.03
C LEU A 133 -11.90 -13.46 -3.63
N GLY A 134 -11.48 -13.73 -2.42
CA GLY A 134 -11.05 -15.06 -2.03
C GLY A 134 -9.72 -15.47 -2.67
N VAL A 135 -9.18 -16.60 -2.23
CA VAL A 135 -7.86 -17.11 -2.67
C VAL A 135 -7.85 -17.42 -4.17
N CYS A 136 -8.85 -18.15 -4.64
CA CYS A 136 -8.89 -18.62 -6.05
C CYS A 136 -8.94 -17.44 -7.03
N LYS A 137 -9.89 -16.51 -6.84
CA LYS A 137 -10.02 -15.34 -7.72
C LYS A 137 -8.80 -14.42 -7.64
N PHE A 138 -8.22 -14.25 -6.44
CA PHE A 138 -6.99 -13.48 -6.28
C PHE A 138 -5.85 -14.10 -7.09
N LYS A 139 -5.62 -15.42 -6.98
CA LYS A 139 -4.61 -16.14 -7.78
C LYS A 139 -4.83 -15.95 -9.28
N LEU A 140 -6.04 -16.19 -9.77
CA LEU A 140 -6.36 -16.05 -11.19
C LEU A 140 -6.08 -14.64 -11.72
N LEU A 141 -6.35 -13.60 -10.93
CA LEU A 141 -6.09 -12.21 -11.31
C LEU A 141 -4.59 -11.90 -11.32
N THR A 142 -3.82 -12.45 -10.39
CA THR A 142 -2.39 -12.13 -10.26
C THR A 142 -1.50 -12.93 -11.21
N LEU A 143 -1.89 -14.14 -11.58
CA LEU A 143 -1.12 -15.00 -12.51
C LEU A 143 -0.96 -14.38 -13.92
N LYS A 144 -1.87 -13.51 -14.32
CA LYS A 144 -1.87 -12.88 -15.66
C LYS A 144 -0.83 -11.78 -15.84
N TYR A 145 -0.17 -11.36 -14.75
CA TYR A 145 0.68 -10.17 -14.79
C TYR A 145 1.99 -10.39 -14.03
N GLU A 146 3.11 -10.06 -14.65
CA GLU A 146 4.43 -9.98 -14.00
C GLU A 146 4.55 -8.69 -13.18
N LYS A 147 3.77 -8.55 -12.13
CA LYS A 147 3.74 -7.36 -11.27
C LYS A 147 3.75 -7.72 -9.80
N LYS A 148 4.19 -6.77 -8.97
CA LYS A 148 4.16 -6.91 -7.52
C LYS A 148 2.75 -6.69 -7.00
N PHE A 149 2.08 -7.76 -6.60
CA PHE A 149 0.78 -7.65 -5.96
C PHE A 149 0.91 -7.62 -4.44
N ILE A 150 0.13 -6.74 -3.80
CA ILE A 150 0.06 -6.57 -2.36
C ILE A 150 -1.34 -6.97 -1.92
N ALA A 151 -1.43 -7.97 -1.05
CA ALA A 151 -2.70 -8.42 -0.51
C ALA A 151 -3.28 -7.37 0.46
N LEU A 152 -4.54 -6.98 0.26
CA LEU A 152 -5.22 -6.00 1.10
C LEU A 152 -6.66 -6.45 1.39
N GLY A 153 -7.12 -6.17 2.61
CA GLY A 153 -8.52 -6.32 3.03
C GLY A 153 -8.82 -7.65 3.71
N GLY A 154 -9.37 -7.53 4.91
CA GLY A 154 -9.85 -8.65 5.72
C GLY A 154 -8.77 -9.57 6.30
N ILE A 155 -7.48 -9.19 6.23
CA ILE A 155 -6.38 -9.96 6.79
C ILE A 155 -6.42 -9.89 8.32
N ARG A 156 -6.43 -11.08 8.97
CA ARG A 156 -6.53 -11.27 10.43
C ARG A 156 -5.64 -12.45 10.84
N LYS A 157 -5.38 -12.60 12.15
CA LYS A 157 -4.60 -13.72 12.71
C LYS A 157 -5.07 -15.09 12.21
N LYS A 158 -6.39 -15.29 12.10
CA LYS A 158 -6.99 -16.56 11.69
C LYS A 158 -6.79 -16.93 10.21
N ASN A 159 -6.47 -15.97 9.34
CA ASN A 159 -6.34 -16.22 7.90
C ASN A 159 -4.98 -15.79 7.32
N ILE A 160 -4.04 -15.37 8.18
CA ILE A 160 -2.73 -14.90 7.73
C ILE A 160 -1.92 -16.00 7.02
N ASN A 161 -2.01 -17.24 7.48
CA ASN A 161 -1.30 -18.37 6.91
C ASN A 161 -1.72 -18.67 5.45
N THR A 162 -2.95 -18.30 5.09
CA THR A 162 -3.44 -18.43 3.71
C THR A 162 -2.68 -17.57 2.71
N LEU A 163 -2.00 -16.51 3.17
CA LEU A 163 -1.18 -15.67 2.30
C LEU A 163 -0.01 -16.42 1.68
N GLY A 164 0.53 -17.44 2.35
CA GLY A 164 1.58 -18.31 1.80
C GLY A 164 1.17 -19.12 0.56
N MET A 165 -0.13 -19.24 0.32
CA MET A 165 -0.68 -19.88 -0.88
C MET A 165 -0.79 -18.93 -2.08
N LEU A 166 -0.49 -17.64 -1.90
CA LEU A 166 -0.67 -16.59 -2.90
C LEU A 166 0.68 -16.13 -3.44
N ASN A 167 0.75 -15.85 -4.74
CA ASN A 167 1.90 -15.16 -5.31
C ASN A 167 1.79 -13.65 -5.03
N ILE A 168 2.23 -13.22 -3.86
CA ILE A 168 2.21 -11.83 -3.41
C ILE A 168 3.59 -11.32 -3.08
N TYR A 169 3.81 -10.05 -3.36
CA TYR A 169 5.01 -9.35 -2.97
C TYR A 169 4.99 -8.93 -1.49
N GLY A 170 3.80 -8.58 -0.98
CA GLY A 170 3.63 -8.07 0.37
C GLY A 170 2.16 -8.00 0.78
N MET A 171 1.92 -7.42 1.94
CA MET A 171 0.57 -7.25 2.47
C MET A 171 0.34 -5.86 3.04
N ALA A 172 -0.93 -5.45 3.06
CA ALA A 172 -1.37 -4.24 3.72
C ALA A 172 -2.51 -4.51 4.69
N GLY A 173 -2.50 -3.81 5.82
CA GLY A 173 -3.55 -3.98 6.82
C GLY A 173 -3.50 -2.87 7.86
N ILE A 174 -4.68 -2.40 8.29
CA ILE A 174 -4.77 -1.38 9.34
C ILE A 174 -4.73 -2.06 10.71
N THR A 175 -5.65 -2.98 10.94
CA THR A 175 -5.86 -3.58 12.26
C THR A 175 -4.77 -4.60 12.61
N TYR A 176 -4.38 -5.43 11.65
CA TYR A 176 -3.40 -6.48 11.90
C TYR A 176 -2.02 -5.91 12.22
N LEU A 177 -1.53 -4.97 11.43
CA LEU A 177 -0.21 -4.36 11.61
C LEU A 177 -0.14 -3.45 12.85
N LYS A 178 -1.23 -2.77 13.21
CA LYS A 178 -1.29 -1.96 14.44
C LYS A 178 -1.22 -2.80 15.73
N LYS A 179 -1.80 -4.01 15.72
CA LYS A 179 -1.97 -4.84 16.92
C LYS A 179 -0.94 -5.96 17.07
N ASN A 180 -0.37 -6.46 15.99
CA ASN A 180 0.46 -7.67 15.99
C ASN A 180 1.82 -7.42 15.36
N ARG A 181 2.87 -7.99 15.99
CA ARG A 181 4.18 -8.12 15.35
C ARG A 181 4.10 -9.27 14.34
N PRO A 182 4.40 -9.08 13.05
CA PRO A 182 4.44 -10.18 12.08
C PRO A 182 5.69 -11.04 12.31
N LYS A 183 5.72 -11.84 13.41
CA LYS A 183 6.89 -12.64 13.80
C LYS A 183 7.32 -13.69 12.77
N ASN A 184 6.44 -14.11 11.88
CA ASN A 184 6.69 -15.25 10.97
C ASN A 184 6.29 -15.00 9.50
N LEU A 185 6.07 -13.76 9.09
CA LEU A 185 5.69 -13.48 7.70
C LEU A 185 6.86 -13.59 6.71
N GLY A 186 8.10 -13.61 7.19
CA GLY A 186 9.28 -13.88 6.35
C GLY A 186 9.30 -15.29 5.72
N ARG A 187 8.49 -16.22 6.23
CA ARG A 187 8.29 -17.55 5.61
C ARG A 187 7.24 -17.57 4.51
N PHE A 188 6.45 -16.49 4.35
CA PHE A 188 5.32 -16.43 3.42
C PHE A 188 5.48 -15.32 2.36
N LEU A 189 6.54 -14.54 2.40
CA LEU A 189 6.89 -13.47 1.49
C LEU A 189 8.37 -13.63 1.08
#